data_a0696a019c83172a647a93a4d28e85b7
#
_entry.id   a0696a019c83172a647a93a4d28e85b7
#
_cell.length_a   1.000
_cell.length_b   1.000
_cell.length_c   1.000
_cell.angle_alpha   90.00
_cell.angle_beta   90.00
_cell.angle_gamma   90.00
#
_symmetry.space_group_name_H-M   'P 1'
#
loop_
_entity.id
_entity.type
_entity.pdbx_description
1 polymer ?
#
loop_
_entity_poly.entity_id
_entity_poly.type
_entity_poly.pdbx_seq_one_letter_code
_entity_poly.pdbx_strand_id
1 'polypeptide(L)'
;MSDEYQYNFSENYPELYDKDNRKEKALKTISILSDYIGPLNSLKLLDIGSSTGIMTYEYSKIFDTTVGIDIDENAVAFAKKNYDTEKIDFICTPIEELKHENNFYDVITCSHIYEHVPDANKLMSEIYRLLKPGGVCFFAAGNRFKVIEGHYRLPFLSFFPKRISNLYLKITGKGNE
;
A
#
# COMPACT_ATOMS: atom_id res chain seq x y z
N MET A 1 -5.75 -11.82 -9.77
CA MET A 1 -4.70 -10.82 -9.99
C MET A 1 -4.94 -10.30 -11.37
N SER A 2 -5.10 -8.99 -11.54
CA SER A 2 -5.18 -8.33 -12.85
C SER A 2 -3.81 -8.45 -13.51
N ASP A 3 -3.79 -8.63 -14.84
CA ASP A 3 -2.54 -8.65 -15.62
C ASP A 3 -1.99 -7.23 -15.85
N GLU A 4 -2.71 -6.19 -15.35
CA GLU A 4 -2.39 -4.78 -15.49
C GLU A 4 -2.61 -4.03 -14.17
N TYR A 5 -1.95 -2.88 -14.01
CA TYR A 5 -2.15 -1.97 -12.89
C TYR A 5 -3.53 -1.29 -12.93
N GLN A 6 -4.09 -0.98 -11.76
CA GLN A 6 -5.34 -0.23 -11.61
C GLN A 6 -5.03 1.27 -11.39
N TYR A 7 -4.89 2.01 -12.49
CA TYR A 7 -4.42 3.41 -12.47
C TYR A 7 -5.38 4.44 -11.84
N ASN A 8 -6.70 4.17 -11.79
CA ASN A 8 -7.71 5.11 -11.29
C ASN A 8 -8.42 4.56 -10.05
N PHE A 9 -7.66 3.96 -9.15
CA PHE A 9 -8.22 3.28 -7.99
C PHE A 9 -8.96 4.24 -7.05
N SER A 10 -8.44 5.45 -6.84
CA SER A 10 -9.02 6.44 -5.93
C SER A 10 -10.39 6.96 -6.35
N GLU A 11 -10.73 6.91 -7.63
CA GLU A 11 -12.04 7.34 -8.14
C GLU A 11 -13.18 6.42 -7.67
N ASN A 12 -12.87 5.14 -7.46
CA ASN A 12 -13.84 4.11 -7.10
C ASN A 12 -13.96 3.88 -5.59
N TYR A 13 -13.05 4.46 -4.79
CA TYR A 13 -12.95 4.19 -3.35
C TYR A 13 -12.90 5.50 -2.53
N PRO A 14 -14.06 6.17 -2.30
CA PRO A 14 -14.12 7.44 -1.56
C PRO A 14 -13.60 7.34 -0.12
N GLU A 15 -13.54 6.14 0.47
CA GLU A 15 -12.92 5.89 1.77
C GLU A 15 -11.42 6.19 1.83
N LEU A 16 -10.74 6.30 0.69
CA LEU A 16 -9.36 6.73 0.62
C LEU A 16 -9.16 8.19 1.02
N TYR A 17 -10.23 8.99 0.98
CA TYR A 17 -10.25 10.39 1.39
C TYR A 17 -10.73 10.60 2.84
N ASP A 18 -11.11 9.53 3.55
CA ASP A 18 -11.51 9.57 4.96
C ASP A 18 -10.28 9.84 5.84
N LYS A 19 -10.10 11.12 6.21
CA LYS A 19 -8.94 11.60 6.96
C LYS A 19 -8.82 10.94 8.34
N ASP A 20 -9.91 10.77 9.05
CA ASP A 20 -9.88 10.26 10.41
C ASP A 20 -9.53 8.77 10.43
N ASN A 21 -10.14 7.97 9.58
CA ASN A 21 -9.84 6.56 9.42
C ASN A 21 -8.40 6.32 8.96
N ARG A 22 -7.94 7.07 7.94
CA ARG A 22 -6.57 6.95 7.41
C ARG A 22 -5.52 7.38 8.42
N LYS A 23 -5.79 8.45 9.18
CA LYS A 23 -4.92 8.89 10.27
C LYS A 23 -4.82 7.84 11.38
N GLU A 24 -5.94 7.25 11.80
CA GLU A 24 -5.93 6.18 12.81
C GLU A 24 -5.06 5.00 12.37
N LYS A 25 -5.21 4.57 11.11
CA LYS A 25 -4.37 3.51 10.52
C LYS A 25 -2.88 3.88 10.53
N ALA A 26 -2.54 5.11 10.15
CA ALA A 26 -1.16 5.59 10.17
C ALA A 26 -0.57 5.58 11.58
N LEU A 27 -1.31 6.10 12.58
CA LEU A 27 -0.87 6.10 13.97
C LEU A 27 -0.65 4.69 14.52
N LYS A 28 -1.51 3.74 14.15
CA LYS A 28 -1.34 2.33 14.50
C LYS A 28 -0.07 1.74 13.88
N THR A 29 0.21 2.02 12.61
CA THR A 29 1.44 1.60 11.94
C THR A 29 2.68 2.20 12.61
N ILE A 30 2.65 3.49 12.92
CA ILE A 30 3.73 4.17 13.65
C ILE A 30 3.99 3.51 15.01
N SER A 31 2.94 3.22 15.78
CA SER A 31 3.07 2.54 17.08
C SER A 31 3.76 1.17 16.93
N ILE A 32 3.30 0.35 15.98
CA ILE A 32 3.88 -0.97 15.73
C ILE A 32 5.37 -0.86 15.35
N LEU A 33 5.72 0.07 14.45
CA LEU A 33 7.10 0.30 14.04
C LEU A 33 7.96 0.78 15.22
N SER A 34 7.46 1.75 15.99
CA SER A 34 8.18 2.27 17.16
C SER A 34 8.42 1.21 18.24
N ASP A 35 7.43 0.33 18.46
CA ASP A 35 7.56 -0.78 19.41
C ASP A 35 8.59 -1.82 18.94
N TYR A 36 8.73 -2.00 17.62
CA TYR A 36 9.60 -3.03 17.04
C TYR A 36 11.05 -2.56 16.84
N ILE A 37 11.27 -1.32 16.37
CA ILE A 37 12.61 -0.82 16.01
C ILE A 37 13.08 0.37 16.84
N GLY A 38 12.23 0.89 17.73
CA GLY A 38 12.56 2.03 18.60
C GLY A 38 12.31 3.38 17.93
N PRO A 39 13.14 4.42 18.21
CA PRO A 39 12.93 5.76 17.71
C PRO A 39 12.94 5.86 16.19
N LEU A 40 11.95 6.54 15.61
CA LEU A 40 11.74 6.65 14.15
C LEU A 40 12.24 7.96 13.55
N ASN A 41 12.59 8.95 14.39
CA ASN A 41 12.82 10.34 13.98
C ASN A 41 14.07 10.60 13.14
N SER A 42 14.97 9.64 13.04
CA SER A 42 16.18 9.70 12.19
C SER A 42 16.12 8.76 10.98
N LEU A 43 14.98 8.11 10.76
CA LEU A 43 14.81 7.07 9.76
C LEU A 43 14.14 7.63 8.50
N LYS A 44 14.51 7.06 7.34
CA LYS A 44 13.90 7.33 6.04
C LYS A 44 12.82 6.30 5.75
N LEU A 45 11.63 6.77 5.37
CA LEU A 45 10.48 5.92 5.05
C LEU A 45 10.09 6.04 3.58
N LEU A 46 9.78 4.89 2.96
CA LEU A 46 9.05 4.78 1.70
C LEU A 46 7.65 4.21 1.95
N ASP A 47 6.63 4.92 1.51
CA ASP A 47 5.22 4.48 1.56
C ASP A 47 4.78 4.06 0.15
N ILE A 48 4.65 2.75 -0.07
CA ILE A 48 4.23 2.16 -1.35
C ILE A 48 2.71 2.08 -1.37
N GLY A 49 2.09 2.70 -2.39
CA GLY A 49 0.65 2.87 -2.47
C GLY A 49 0.17 3.99 -1.54
N SER A 50 0.85 5.14 -1.62
CA SER A 50 0.57 6.32 -0.78
C SER A 50 -0.82 6.90 -1.00
N SER A 51 -1.44 6.62 -2.15
CA SER A 51 -2.78 7.06 -2.52
C SER A 51 -2.96 8.57 -2.30
N THR A 52 -4.00 8.99 -1.58
CA THR A 52 -4.30 10.39 -1.26
C THR A 52 -3.30 11.08 -0.32
N GLY A 53 -2.22 10.39 0.10
CA GLY A 53 -1.13 10.93 0.90
C GLY A 53 -1.43 11.15 2.39
N ILE A 54 -2.64 10.85 2.86
CA ILE A 54 -3.03 11.12 4.27
C ILE A 54 -2.15 10.34 5.25
N MET A 55 -1.90 9.06 4.98
CA MET A 55 -1.05 8.23 5.86
C MET A 55 0.41 8.69 5.78
N THR A 56 0.91 8.92 4.56
CA THR A 56 2.25 9.41 4.28
C THR A 56 2.52 10.73 5.02
N TYR A 57 1.55 11.64 5.05
CA TYR A 57 1.64 12.89 5.81
C TYR A 57 1.75 12.65 7.33
N GLU A 58 1.00 11.70 7.90
CA GLU A 58 1.14 11.36 9.32
C GLU A 58 2.52 10.74 9.62
N TYR A 59 3.06 9.94 8.71
CA TYR A 59 4.43 9.39 8.82
C TYR A 59 5.49 10.49 8.81
N SER A 60 5.36 11.51 7.96
CA SER A 60 6.35 12.58 7.84
C SER A 60 6.49 13.45 9.10
N LYS A 61 5.50 13.43 9.99
CA LYS A 61 5.60 14.13 11.30
C LYS A 61 6.57 13.45 12.24
N ILE A 62 6.88 12.16 11.99
CA ILE A 62 7.67 11.31 12.88
C ILE A 62 9.01 10.95 12.25
N PHE A 63 9.01 10.58 10.95
CA PHE A 63 10.24 10.20 10.24
C PHE A 63 11.04 11.43 9.79
N ASP A 64 12.33 11.24 9.57
CA ASP A 64 13.23 12.29 9.05
C ASP A 64 12.86 12.69 7.63
N THR A 65 12.74 11.72 6.76
CA THR A 65 12.37 11.88 5.35
C THR A 65 11.32 10.83 4.98
N THR A 66 10.31 11.23 4.24
CA THR A 66 9.23 10.35 3.80
C THR A 66 9.01 10.50 2.30
N VAL A 67 9.00 9.38 1.58
CA VAL A 67 8.64 9.33 0.16
C VAL A 67 7.37 8.52 0.02
N GLY A 68 6.36 9.06 -0.65
CA GLY A 68 5.14 8.35 -1.01
C GLY A 68 5.11 8.08 -2.51
N ILE A 69 4.91 6.84 -2.92
CA ILE A 69 4.72 6.49 -4.33
C ILE A 69 3.35 5.88 -4.58
N ASP A 70 2.74 6.25 -5.68
CA ASP A 70 1.51 5.64 -6.18
C ASP A 70 1.46 5.75 -7.70
N ILE A 71 0.68 4.89 -8.34
CA ILE A 71 0.44 4.90 -9.79
C ILE A 71 -0.78 5.73 -10.19
N ASP A 72 -1.65 6.07 -9.23
CA ASP A 72 -2.86 6.86 -9.43
C ASP A 72 -2.54 8.36 -9.47
N GLU A 73 -2.52 8.94 -10.66
CA GLU A 73 -2.19 10.35 -10.89
C GLU A 73 -3.10 11.31 -10.11
N ASN A 74 -4.40 11.00 -10.01
CA ASN A 74 -5.37 11.84 -9.32
C ASN A 74 -5.13 11.82 -7.81
N ALA A 75 -4.83 10.66 -7.26
CA ALA A 75 -4.48 10.51 -5.84
C ALA A 75 -3.18 11.25 -5.51
N VAL A 76 -2.13 11.08 -6.32
CA VAL A 76 -0.85 11.78 -6.13
C VAL A 76 -0.98 13.29 -6.29
N ALA A 77 -1.76 13.76 -7.27
CA ALA A 77 -2.03 15.20 -7.43
C ALA A 77 -2.77 15.78 -6.21
N PHE A 78 -3.74 15.04 -5.67
CA PHE A 78 -4.42 15.41 -4.42
C PHE A 78 -3.44 15.44 -3.24
N ALA A 79 -2.57 14.43 -3.11
CA ALA A 79 -1.57 14.35 -2.06
C ALA A 79 -0.61 15.56 -2.08
N LYS A 80 -0.03 15.86 -3.24
CA LYS A 80 0.82 17.04 -3.44
C LYS A 80 0.13 18.34 -3.07
N LYS A 81 -1.12 18.53 -3.52
CA LYS A 81 -1.88 19.75 -3.25
C LYS A 81 -2.17 19.97 -1.76
N ASN A 82 -2.41 18.90 -1.00
CA ASN A 82 -2.91 18.99 0.38
C ASN A 82 -1.86 18.73 1.46
N TYR A 83 -0.75 18.04 1.12
CA TYR A 83 0.21 17.51 2.10
C TYR A 83 1.67 17.79 1.70
N ASP A 84 1.93 18.71 0.77
CA ASP A 84 3.27 19.11 0.40
C ASP A 84 4.01 19.76 1.58
N THR A 85 5.15 19.20 1.93
CA THR A 85 6.05 19.73 2.97
C THR A 85 7.49 19.40 2.59
N GLU A 86 8.47 20.09 3.16
CA GLU A 86 9.90 19.85 2.93
C GLU A 86 10.34 18.40 3.28
N LYS A 87 9.55 17.68 4.06
CA LYS A 87 9.84 16.31 4.50
C LYS A 87 9.19 15.22 3.64
N ILE A 88 8.35 15.57 2.68
CA ILE A 88 7.63 14.60 1.86
C ILE A 88 7.92 14.84 0.40
N ASP A 89 8.24 13.76 -0.30
CA ASP A 89 8.20 13.73 -1.76
C ASP A 89 7.13 12.73 -2.22
N PHE A 90 6.15 13.21 -3.01
CA PHE A 90 5.13 12.37 -3.63
C PHE A 90 5.47 12.14 -5.10
N ILE A 91 5.64 10.88 -5.50
CA ILE A 91 6.04 10.51 -6.86
C ILE A 91 4.96 9.62 -7.49
N CYS A 92 4.48 10.01 -8.67
CA CYS A 92 3.57 9.18 -9.46
C CYS A 92 4.39 8.18 -10.27
N THR A 93 4.57 6.97 -9.74
CA THR A 93 5.39 5.93 -10.36
C THR A 93 5.09 4.55 -9.76
N PRO A 94 5.15 3.48 -10.54
CA PRO A 94 5.23 2.14 -9.99
C PRO A 94 6.62 1.93 -9.34
N ILE A 95 6.69 1.03 -8.36
CA ILE A 95 7.92 0.80 -7.58
C ILE A 95 9.10 0.38 -8.46
N GLU A 96 8.83 -0.34 -9.55
CA GLU A 96 9.84 -0.87 -10.48
C GLU A 96 10.54 0.23 -11.29
N GLU A 97 9.92 1.39 -11.38
CA GLU A 97 10.47 2.56 -12.09
C GLU A 97 11.07 3.60 -11.13
N LEU A 98 10.98 3.37 -9.82
CA LEU A 98 11.54 4.25 -8.81
C LEU A 98 13.09 4.24 -8.90
N LYS A 99 13.65 5.38 -9.32
CA LYS A 99 15.10 5.56 -9.54
C LYS A 99 15.84 5.95 -8.26
N HIS A 100 15.60 5.21 -7.17
CA HIS A 100 16.35 5.39 -5.94
C HIS A 100 17.43 4.30 -5.80
N GLU A 101 18.50 4.66 -5.10
CA GLU A 101 19.65 3.78 -4.87
C GLU A 101 19.25 2.54 -4.07
N ASN A 102 20.02 1.48 -4.21
CA ASN A 102 19.85 0.29 -3.36
C ASN A 102 20.16 0.65 -1.90
N ASN A 103 19.50 -0.01 -0.97
CA ASN A 103 19.75 0.17 0.46
C ASN A 103 19.53 1.63 0.93
N PHE A 104 18.49 2.29 0.45
CA PHE A 104 18.26 3.70 0.71
C PHE A 104 17.32 3.95 1.91
N TYR A 105 16.32 3.08 2.10
CA TYR A 105 15.29 3.27 3.12
C TYR A 105 15.52 2.41 4.35
N ASP A 106 15.26 2.97 5.52
CA ASP A 106 15.29 2.27 6.80
C ASP A 106 13.98 1.50 7.01
N VAL A 107 12.85 2.10 6.56
CA VAL A 107 11.51 1.54 6.67
C VAL A 107 10.78 1.64 5.34
N ILE A 108 10.07 0.58 4.97
CA ILE A 108 9.12 0.57 3.85
C ILE A 108 7.76 0.15 4.39
N THR A 109 6.70 0.91 4.05
CA THR A 109 5.32 0.49 4.25
C THR A 109 4.71 0.04 2.92
N CYS A 110 4.01 -1.10 2.93
CA CYS A 110 3.30 -1.65 1.79
C CYS A 110 2.01 -2.30 2.29
N SER A 111 0.89 -1.58 2.20
CA SER A 111 -0.38 -2.00 2.79
C SER A 111 -1.47 -2.16 1.73
N HIS A 112 -1.93 -3.40 1.54
CA HIS A 112 -2.98 -3.75 0.58
C HIS A 112 -2.65 -3.40 -0.88
N ILE A 113 -1.37 -3.50 -1.26
CA ILE A 113 -0.89 -3.24 -2.62
C ILE A 113 -0.61 -4.55 -3.37
N TYR A 114 -0.12 -5.55 -2.67
CA TYR A 114 0.29 -6.83 -3.22
C TYR A 114 -0.80 -7.52 -4.08
N GLU A 115 -2.07 -7.38 -3.73
CA GLU A 115 -3.21 -7.94 -4.47
C GLU A 115 -3.55 -7.18 -5.76
N HIS A 116 -2.99 -5.97 -5.95
CA HIS A 116 -3.28 -5.06 -7.07
C HIS A 116 -2.12 -4.88 -8.05
N VAL A 117 -0.97 -5.52 -7.81
CA VAL A 117 0.18 -5.45 -8.70
C VAL A 117 0.18 -6.62 -9.70
N PRO A 118 0.66 -6.42 -10.93
CA PRO A 118 0.78 -7.49 -11.93
C PRO A 118 1.75 -8.59 -11.50
N ASP A 119 2.88 -8.22 -10.89
CA ASP A 119 3.92 -9.15 -10.45
C ASP A 119 4.33 -8.88 -9.00
N ALA A 120 3.79 -9.70 -8.10
CA ALA A 120 4.12 -9.63 -6.67
C ALA A 120 5.58 -9.99 -6.35
N ASN A 121 6.23 -10.84 -7.16
CA ASN A 121 7.64 -11.18 -6.94
C ASN A 121 8.53 -9.99 -7.26
N LYS A 122 8.19 -9.24 -8.31
CA LYS A 122 8.89 -8.02 -8.68
C LYS A 122 8.73 -6.94 -7.61
N LEU A 123 7.51 -6.73 -7.09
CA LEU A 123 7.26 -5.86 -5.94
C LEU A 123 8.17 -6.23 -4.75
N MET A 124 8.21 -7.50 -4.36
CA MET A 124 9.04 -7.95 -3.23
C MET A 124 10.53 -7.80 -3.50
N SER A 125 10.98 -8.03 -4.73
CA SER A 125 12.37 -7.82 -5.13
C SER A 125 12.79 -6.36 -5.03
N GLU A 126 11.92 -5.42 -5.43
CA GLU A 126 12.17 -3.99 -5.33
C GLU A 126 12.15 -3.50 -3.87
N ILE A 127 11.21 -3.99 -3.05
CA ILE A 127 11.22 -3.74 -1.60
C ILE A 127 12.56 -4.18 -1.00
N TYR A 128 13.02 -5.38 -1.32
CA TYR A 128 14.31 -5.89 -0.83
C TYR A 128 15.50 -5.06 -1.32
N ARG A 129 15.49 -4.64 -2.59
CA ARG A 129 16.54 -3.79 -3.17
C ARG A 129 16.65 -2.44 -2.49
N LEU A 130 15.50 -1.82 -2.18
CA LEU A 130 15.42 -0.47 -1.63
C LEU A 130 15.68 -0.41 -0.12
N LEU A 131 15.40 -1.49 0.61
CA LEU A 131 15.66 -1.58 2.06
C LEU A 131 17.15 -1.67 2.34
N LYS A 132 17.60 -0.92 3.34
CA LYS A 132 18.93 -1.08 3.94
C LYS A 132 19.07 -2.46 4.57
N PRO A 133 20.30 -3.00 4.69
CA PRO A 133 20.57 -4.15 5.55
C PRO A 133 20.08 -3.88 6.97
N GLY A 134 19.20 -4.74 7.49
CA GLY A 134 18.53 -4.54 8.79
C GLY A 134 17.32 -3.62 8.77
N GLY A 135 16.96 -3.06 7.60
CA GLY A 135 15.74 -2.28 7.42
C GLY A 135 14.47 -3.12 7.56
N VAL A 136 13.35 -2.47 7.82
CA VAL A 136 12.08 -3.13 8.15
C VAL A 136 11.02 -2.82 7.12
N CYS A 137 10.30 -3.85 6.64
CA CYS A 137 9.09 -3.67 5.85
C CYS A 137 7.85 -3.92 6.72
N PHE A 138 6.99 -2.90 6.87
CA PHE A 138 5.63 -3.09 7.36
C PHE A 138 4.75 -3.52 6.18
N PHE A 139 4.43 -4.80 6.15
CA PHE A 139 3.65 -5.41 5.08
C PHE A 139 2.28 -5.84 5.59
N ALA A 140 1.21 -5.28 5.00
CA ALA A 140 -0.16 -5.70 5.28
C ALA A 140 -0.84 -6.18 4.00
N ALA A 141 -1.43 -7.37 4.04
CA ALA A 141 -2.15 -7.98 2.93
C ALA A 141 -3.45 -8.63 3.38
N GLY A 142 -4.36 -8.87 2.45
CA GLY A 142 -5.60 -9.56 2.70
C GLY A 142 -5.36 -10.99 3.21
N ASN A 143 -6.08 -11.39 4.25
CA ASN A 143 -5.99 -12.74 4.76
C ASN A 143 -6.76 -13.71 3.86
N ARG A 144 -6.07 -14.63 3.20
CA ARG A 144 -6.67 -15.68 2.37
C ARG A 144 -7.68 -16.55 3.14
N PHE A 145 -7.51 -16.69 4.43
CA PHE A 145 -8.39 -17.50 5.30
C PHE A 145 -9.54 -16.68 5.92
N LYS A 146 -9.83 -15.51 5.38
CA LYS A 146 -10.99 -14.73 5.81
C LYS A 146 -12.28 -15.47 5.43
N VAL A 147 -13.16 -15.71 6.42
CA VAL A 147 -14.39 -16.49 6.21
C VAL A 147 -15.32 -15.85 5.18
N ILE A 148 -15.42 -14.51 5.20
CA ILE A 148 -16.19 -13.74 4.20
C ILE A 148 -15.19 -12.95 3.37
N GLU A 149 -15.12 -13.24 2.07
CA GLU A 149 -14.28 -12.51 1.14
C GLU A 149 -14.77 -11.06 0.99
N GLY A 150 -13.84 -10.10 1.01
CA GLY A 150 -14.17 -8.67 1.15
C GLY A 150 -14.82 -8.04 -0.08
N HIS A 151 -14.43 -8.43 -1.28
CA HIS A 151 -14.90 -7.84 -2.53
C HIS A 151 -16.30 -8.35 -2.92
N TYR A 152 -16.47 -9.66 -2.95
CA TYR A 152 -17.74 -10.29 -3.35
C TYR A 152 -18.68 -10.57 -2.18
N ARG A 153 -18.22 -10.40 -0.94
CA ARG A 153 -18.95 -10.72 0.31
C ARG A 153 -19.51 -12.15 0.31
N LEU A 154 -18.72 -13.09 -0.23
CA LEU A 154 -19.07 -14.50 -0.29
C LEU A 154 -18.31 -15.30 0.77
N PRO A 155 -18.99 -16.20 1.51
CA PRO A 155 -18.32 -17.05 2.49
C PRO A 155 -17.40 -18.05 1.78
N PHE A 156 -16.22 -18.26 2.37
CA PHE A 156 -15.21 -19.24 1.95
C PHE A 156 -14.66 -19.11 0.52
N LEU A 157 -14.96 -18.03 -0.21
CA LEU A 157 -14.51 -17.85 -1.60
C LEU A 157 -12.98 -17.94 -1.73
N SER A 158 -12.26 -17.34 -0.80
CA SER A 158 -10.80 -17.31 -0.79
C SER A 158 -10.14 -18.65 -0.44
N PHE A 159 -10.89 -19.61 0.10
CA PHE A 159 -10.38 -20.94 0.43
C PHE A 159 -10.26 -21.85 -0.78
N PHE A 160 -11.06 -21.61 -1.80
CA PHE A 160 -11.13 -22.50 -2.96
C PHE A 160 -10.00 -22.22 -3.97
N PRO A 161 -9.53 -23.26 -4.68
CA PRO A 161 -8.71 -23.06 -5.86
C PRO A 161 -9.44 -22.21 -6.92
N LYS A 162 -8.69 -21.41 -7.70
CA LYS A 162 -9.23 -20.43 -8.67
C LYS A 162 -10.36 -21.00 -9.56
N ARG A 163 -10.26 -22.26 -9.98
CA ARG A 163 -11.30 -22.91 -10.82
C ARG A 163 -12.64 -23.06 -10.09
N ILE A 164 -12.61 -23.44 -8.81
CA ILE A 164 -13.81 -23.61 -7.97
C ILE A 164 -14.38 -22.25 -7.57
N SER A 165 -13.51 -21.28 -7.24
CA SER A 165 -13.92 -19.90 -6.94
C SER A 165 -14.65 -19.27 -8.12
N ASN A 166 -14.15 -19.44 -9.35
CA ASN A 166 -14.80 -18.91 -10.54
C ASN A 166 -16.17 -19.57 -10.80
N LEU A 167 -16.30 -20.87 -10.54
CA LEU A 167 -17.60 -21.55 -10.62
C LEU A 167 -18.58 -21.04 -9.56
N TYR A 168 -18.09 -20.84 -8.35
CA TYR A 168 -18.88 -20.31 -7.24
C TYR A 168 -19.38 -18.87 -7.53
N LEU A 169 -18.51 -18.00 -8.07
CA LEU A 169 -18.87 -16.64 -8.52
C LEU A 169 -19.96 -16.69 -9.61
N LYS A 170 -19.84 -17.57 -10.60
CA LYS A 170 -20.86 -17.75 -11.65
C LYS A 170 -22.21 -18.19 -11.10
N ILE A 171 -22.22 -19.18 -10.18
CA ILE A 171 -23.46 -19.69 -9.56
C ILE A 171 -24.14 -18.61 -8.72
N THR A 172 -23.38 -17.75 -8.05
CA THR A 172 -23.92 -16.68 -7.19
C THR A 172 -24.26 -15.40 -7.96
N GLY A 173 -24.02 -15.36 -9.28
CA GLY A 173 -24.28 -14.18 -10.11
C GLY A 173 -23.34 -13.00 -9.87
N LYS A 174 -22.25 -13.22 -9.13
CA LYS A 174 -21.27 -12.16 -8.78
C LYS A 174 -19.99 -12.21 -9.63
N GLY A 175 -19.95 -13.02 -10.67
CA GLY A 175 -18.78 -13.26 -11.50
C GLY A 175 -18.75 -12.51 -12.84
N ASN A 176 -19.50 -11.44 -12.98
CA ASN A 176 -19.64 -10.67 -14.23
C ASN A 176 -19.07 -9.23 -14.09
N GLU A 177 -18.16 -8.98 -13.17
CA GLU A 177 -17.39 -7.74 -13.08
C GLU A 177 -15.93 -7.97 -13.39
#